data_e1ecad9d110dc91d5ca6624b5b035427
#
_entry.id   e1ecad9d110dc91d5ca6624b5b035427
#
_cell.length_a   1.000
_cell.length_b   1.000
_cell.length_c   1.000
_cell.angle_alpha   90.00
_cell.angle_beta   90.00
_cell.angle_gamma   90.00
#
_symmetry.space_group_name_H-M   'P 1'
#
loop_
_entity.id
_entity.type
_entity.pdbx_description
1 polymer ?
#
loop_
_entity_poly.entity_id
_entity_poly.type
_entity_poly.pdbx_seq_one_letter_code
_entity_poly.pdbx_strand_id
1 'polypeptide(L)'
;MIDLSAFPGLATLGLGPLAPKPTSIEGDQREAVCTLWTSPDGKVEIGIWECTPGRFHANRAASSEFCHFITGVIEMTHADGTVVRLGPGDAINLPLGWTGEWRIIAHTRKLYVSVAA
;
A
#
# COMPACT_ATOMS: atom_id res chain seq x y z
N MET A 1 -1.48 25.82 19.93
CA MET A 1 -0.17 25.32 19.42
C MET A 1 -0.43 24.25 18.39
N ILE A 2 0.32 24.25 17.29
CA ILE A 2 0.24 23.19 16.30
C ILE A 2 1.35 22.19 16.59
N ASP A 3 0.99 20.93 16.79
CA ASP A 3 1.95 19.85 16.99
C ASP A 3 2.42 19.33 15.64
N LEU A 4 3.73 19.10 15.54
CA LEU A 4 4.33 18.47 14.36
C LEU A 4 4.52 16.99 14.64
N SER A 5 4.09 16.16 13.67
CA SER A 5 4.30 14.72 13.70
C SER A 5 5.42 14.35 12.72
N ALA A 6 6.39 13.58 13.19
CA ALA A 6 7.50 13.11 12.38
C ALA A 6 7.60 11.59 12.47
N PHE A 7 7.90 10.94 11.35
CA PHE A 7 7.93 9.49 11.25
C PHE A 7 9.27 9.04 10.66
N PRO A 8 10.33 8.95 11.48
CA PRO A 8 11.64 8.55 11.00
C PRO A 8 11.77 7.03 10.85
N GLY A 9 12.76 6.59 10.06
CA GLY A 9 13.14 5.18 9.99
C GLY A 9 12.11 4.28 9.33
N LEU A 10 11.34 4.76 8.37
CA LEU A 10 10.23 4.02 7.76
C LEU A 10 10.68 2.74 7.04
N ALA A 11 11.92 2.72 6.52
CA ALA A 11 12.44 1.55 5.82
C ALA A 11 12.67 0.35 6.76
N THR A 12 12.86 0.60 8.05
CA THR A 12 13.20 -0.42 9.05
C THR A 12 12.21 -0.51 10.20
N LEU A 13 11.15 0.30 10.17
CA LEU A 13 10.12 0.29 11.21
C LEU A 13 9.49 -1.10 11.30
N GLY A 14 9.46 -1.68 12.51
CA GLY A 14 8.77 -2.94 12.76
C GLY A 14 7.27 -2.78 12.69
N LEU A 15 6.59 -3.60 11.86
CA LEU A 15 5.13 -3.54 11.70
C LEU A 15 4.40 -4.62 12.50
N GLY A 16 5.15 -5.43 13.25
CA GLY A 16 4.58 -6.58 13.93
C GLY A 16 4.54 -7.82 13.03
N PRO A 17 3.93 -8.92 13.50
CA PRO A 17 3.90 -10.17 12.75
C PRO A 17 3.09 -10.02 11.46
N LEU A 18 3.59 -10.68 10.39
CA LEU A 18 2.87 -10.80 9.14
C LEU A 18 1.70 -11.77 9.31
N ALA A 19 0.55 -11.43 8.75
CA ALA A 19 -0.66 -12.24 8.78
C ALA A 19 -1.10 -12.60 7.36
N PRO A 20 -1.83 -13.70 7.16
CA PRO A 20 -2.37 -14.05 5.84
C PRO A 20 -3.18 -12.91 5.23
N LYS A 21 -2.99 -12.70 3.93
CA LYS A 21 -3.70 -11.66 3.17
C LYS A 21 -5.01 -12.23 2.59
N PRO A 22 -6.19 -11.77 3.05
CA PRO A 22 -7.47 -12.34 2.61
C PRO A 22 -7.75 -12.15 1.11
N THR A 23 -7.21 -11.10 0.50
CA THR A 23 -7.45 -10.78 -0.92
C THR A 23 -6.46 -11.45 -1.87
N SER A 24 -5.54 -12.26 -1.36
CA SER A 24 -4.56 -12.97 -2.18
C SER A 24 -5.25 -13.98 -3.09
N ILE A 25 -4.87 -13.98 -4.37
CA ILE A 25 -5.36 -14.93 -5.37
C ILE A 25 -4.26 -15.84 -5.89
N GLU A 26 -3.00 -15.56 -5.57
CA GLU A 26 -1.86 -16.37 -5.96
C GLU A 26 -0.72 -16.20 -4.95
N GLY A 27 -0.17 -17.31 -4.49
CA GLY A 27 0.89 -17.32 -3.50
C GLY A 27 0.35 -17.36 -2.05
N ASP A 28 1.24 -17.68 -1.12
CA ASP A 28 0.93 -17.62 0.32
C ASP A 28 1.31 -16.23 0.85
N GLN A 29 0.57 -15.22 0.41
CA GLN A 29 0.86 -13.85 0.77
C GLN A 29 0.56 -13.55 2.22
N ARG A 30 1.48 -12.82 2.85
CA ARG A 30 1.35 -12.31 4.21
C ARG A 30 1.62 -10.82 4.20
N GLU A 31 0.92 -10.11 5.05
CA GLU A 31 0.99 -8.64 5.11
C GLU A 31 1.00 -8.15 6.54
N ALA A 32 1.49 -6.92 6.71
CA ALA A 32 1.38 -6.17 7.95
C ALA A 32 1.18 -4.70 7.62
N VAL A 33 0.50 -4.00 8.49
CA VAL A 33 0.23 -2.57 8.36
C VAL A 33 0.44 -1.87 9.68
N CYS A 34 0.96 -0.65 9.63
CA CYS A 34 1.09 0.23 10.78
C CYS A 34 0.54 1.60 10.40
N THR A 35 -0.53 2.03 11.05
CA THR A 35 -1.06 3.38 10.89
C THR A 35 -0.18 4.35 11.64
N LEU A 36 0.36 5.36 10.94
CA LEU A 36 1.20 6.40 11.53
C LEU A 36 0.39 7.59 11.99
N TRP A 37 -0.65 7.95 11.26
CA TRP A 37 -1.47 9.12 11.54
C TRP A 37 -2.85 8.98 10.89
N THR A 38 -3.86 9.49 11.58
CA THR A 38 -5.23 9.60 11.07
C THR A 38 -5.71 11.02 11.30
N SER A 39 -6.36 11.63 10.28
CA SER A 39 -6.90 12.97 10.42
C SER A 39 -8.03 13.03 11.47
N PRO A 40 -8.29 14.21 12.06
CA PRO A 40 -9.36 14.35 13.07
C PRO A 40 -10.74 13.92 12.58
N ASP A 41 -11.04 14.10 11.29
CA ASP A 41 -12.31 13.67 10.69
C ASP A 41 -12.30 12.17 10.28
N GLY A 42 -11.17 11.49 10.46
CA GLY A 42 -11.01 10.07 10.11
C GLY A 42 -10.90 9.77 8.63
N LYS A 43 -10.87 10.79 7.76
CA LYS A 43 -10.89 10.59 6.31
C LYS A 43 -9.52 10.32 5.69
N VAL A 44 -8.46 10.80 6.34
CA VAL A 44 -7.08 10.61 5.85
C VAL A 44 -6.33 9.70 6.79
N GLU A 45 -5.74 8.65 6.23
CA GLU A 45 -4.84 7.75 6.97
C GLU A 45 -3.48 7.72 6.27
N ILE A 46 -2.42 7.88 7.07
CA ILE A 46 -1.04 7.70 6.63
C ILE A 46 -0.48 6.48 7.33
N GLY A 47 0.12 5.57 6.58
CA GLY A 47 0.65 4.35 7.15
C GLY A 47 1.75 3.71 6.33
N ILE A 48 2.28 2.63 6.89
CA ILE A 48 3.24 1.73 6.25
C ILE A 48 2.59 0.36 6.10
N TRP A 49 2.78 -0.23 4.94
CA TRP A 49 2.32 -1.59 4.64
C TRP A 49 3.45 -2.37 4.00
N GLU A 50 3.54 -3.65 4.35
CA GLU A 50 4.43 -4.58 3.68
C GLU A 50 3.73 -5.88 3.33
N CYS A 51 4.21 -6.54 2.26
CA CYS A 51 3.61 -7.75 1.75
C CYS A 51 4.64 -8.64 1.08
N THR A 52 4.49 -9.93 1.28
CA THR A 52 5.31 -10.97 0.65
C THR A 52 4.88 -11.21 -0.80
N PRO A 53 5.72 -11.87 -1.64
CA PRO A 53 5.41 -12.13 -3.04
C PRO A 53 4.09 -12.87 -3.28
N GLY A 54 3.46 -12.57 -4.41
CA GLY A 54 2.22 -13.16 -4.85
C GLY A 54 1.38 -12.15 -5.62
N ARG A 55 0.09 -12.45 -5.81
CA ARG A 55 -0.83 -11.61 -6.57
C ARG A 55 -2.14 -11.45 -5.82
N PHE A 56 -2.69 -10.24 -5.82
CA PHE A 56 -3.99 -9.98 -5.20
C PHE A 56 -4.81 -8.99 -6.00
N HIS A 57 -6.12 -9.04 -5.82
CA HIS A 57 -7.05 -8.10 -6.40
C HIS A 57 -7.24 -6.89 -5.48
N ALA A 58 -7.31 -5.69 -6.08
CA ALA A 58 -7.50 -4.45 -5.35
C ALA A 58 -8.68 -3.66 -5.91
N ASN A 59 -9.38 -2.99 -5.01
CA ASN A 59 -10.55 -2.18 -5.32
C ASN A 59 -10.52 -0.90 -4.48
N ARG A 60 -10.61 0.25 -5.15
CA ARG A 60 -10.62 1.58 -4.51
C ARG A 60 -12.02 2.20 -4.51
N ALA A 61 -13.05 1.43 -4.22
CA ALA A 61 -14.43 1.91 -4.17
C ALA A 61 -14.69 2.86 -2.98
N ALA A 62 -14.00 2.63 -1.85
CA ALA A 62 -14.24 3.37 -0.61
C ALA A 62 -13.23 4.49 -0.36
N SER A 63 -12.07 4.44 -1.01
CA SER A 63 -10.99 5.42 -0.79
C SER A 63 -10.03 5.46 -1.97
N SER A 64 -9.45 6.64 -2.22
CA SER A 64 -8.26 6.75 -3.07
C SER A 64 -7.02 6.43 -2.25
N GLU A 65 -5.93 6.06 -2.93
CA GLU A 65 -4.68 5.74 -2.25
C GLU A 65 -3.48 6.24 -3.05
N PHE A 66 -2.62 7.00 -2.38
CA PHE A 66 -1.29 7.35 -2.88
C PHE A 66 -0.28 6.40 -2.25
N CYS A 67 0.60 5.80 -3.06
CA CYS A 67 1.63 4.88 -2.61
C CYS A 67 3.02 5.37 -3.03
N HIS A 68 3.96 5.35 -2.09
CA HIS A 68 5.38 5.53 -2.36
C HIS A 68 6.12 4.26 -1.93
N PHE A 69 6.80 3.61 -2.87
CA PHE A 69 7.47 2.33 -2.61
C PHE A 69 8.86 2.57 -2.02
N ILE A 70 9.10 2.01 -0.85
CA ILE A 70 10.38 2.08 -0.14
C ILE A 70 11.27 0.93 -0.59
N THR A 71 10.71 -0.28 -0.65
CA THR A 71 11.38 -1.50 -1.16
C THR A 71 10.41 -2.30 -2.01
N GLY A 72 10.94 -3.21 -2.80
CA GLY A 72 10.15 -4.18 -3.54
C GLY A 72 10.17 -3.98 -5.05
N VAL A 73 9.50 -4.87 -5.74
CA VAL A 73 9.21 -4.80 -7.17
C VAL A 73 7.75 -5.17 -7.37
N ILE A 74 7.00 -4.31 -8.01
CA ILE A 74 5.55 -4.43 -8.14
C ILE A 74 5.15 -4.26 -9.61
N GLU A 75 4.20 -5.07 -10.04
CA GLU A 75 3.47 -4.85 -11.29
C GLU A 75 2.00 -4.67 -10.97
N MET A 76 1.41 -3.58 -11.48
CA MET A 76 -0.02 -3.33 -11.36
C MET A 76 -0.68 -3.45 -12.71
N THR A 77 -1.77 -4.20 -12.77
CA THR A 77 -2.56 -4.38 -13.97
C THR A 77 -3.90 -3.68 -13.82
N HIS A 78 -4.16 -2.69 -14.68
CA HIS A 78 -5.45 -2.02 -14.77
C HIS A 78 -6.52 -2.95 -15.36
N ALA A 79 -7.78 -2.58 -15.20
CA ALA A 79 -8.90 -3.33 -15.75
C ALA A 79 -8.83 -3.45 -17.29
N ASP A 80 -8.21 -2.49 -17.98
CA ASP A 80 -8.02 -2.52 -19.44
C ASP A 80 -6.83 -3.36 -19.90
N GLY A 81 -6.10 -3.98 -18.97
CA GLY A 81 -4.93 -4.80 -19.26
C GLY A 81 -3.60 -4.06 -19.27
N THR A 82 -3.58 -2.74 -19.13
CA THR A 82 -2.35 -1.97 -19.04
C THR A 82 -1.58 -2.34 -17.78
N VAL A 83 -0.27 -2.58 -17.90
CA VAL A 83 0.61 -2.95 -16.80
C VAL A 83 1.57 -1.81 -16.51
N VAL A 84 1.69 -1.47 -15.22
CA VAL A 84 2.66 -0.49 -14.70
C VAL A 84 3.61 -1.22 -13.76
N ARG A 85 4.91 -1.11 -14.01
CA ARG A 85 5.96 -1.69 -13.15
C ARG A 85 6.60 -0.61 -12.29
N LEU A 86 6.72 -0.86 -10.99
CA LEU A 86 7.22 0.08 -10.00
C LEU A 86 8.27 -0.58 -9.12
N GLY A 87 9.19 0.23 -8.61
CA GLY A 87 10.24 -0.21 -7.70
C GLY A 87 10.57 0.86 -6.65
N PRO A 88 11.67 0.68 -5.90
CA PRO A 88 12.04 1.61 -4.84
C PRO A 88 12.18 3.06 -5.35
N GLY A 89 11.56 3.99 -4.62
CA GLY A 89 11.57 5.41 -4.99
C GLY A 89 10.45 5.83 -5.92
N ASP A 90 9.69 4.89 -6.48
CA ASP A 90 8.55 5.20 -7.35
C ASP A 90 7.28 5.43 -6.52
N ALA A 91 6.35 6.18 -7.11
CA ALA A 91 5.05 6.44 -6.51
C ALA A 91 3.94 6.25 -7.53
N ILE A 92 2.75 5.94 -7.05
CA ILE A 92 1.55 5.83 -7.87
C ILE A 92 0.36 6.36 -7.09
N ASN A 93 -0.57 6.99 -7.80
CA ASN A 93 -1.85 7.37 -7.23
C ASN A 93 -2.95 6.49 -7.81
N LEU A 94 -3.69 5.83 -6.93
CA LEU A 94 -4.83 5.00 -7.28
C LEU A 94 -6.10 5.81 -6.98
N PRO A 95 -6.77 6.36 -8.01
CA PRO A 95 -7.95 7.20 -7.79
C PRO A 95 -9.13 6.39 -7.27
N LEU A 96 -10.07 7.09 -6.66
CA LEU A 96 -11.34 6.50 -6.25
C LEU A 96 -12.02 5.82 -7.45
N GLY A 97 -12.50 4.60 -7.25
CA GLY A 97 -13.11 3.79 -8.29
C GLY A 97 -12.15 2.87 -9.05
N TRP A 98 -10.85 3.00 -8.84
CA TRP A 98 -9.88 2.12 -9.49
C TRP A 98 -10.06 0.67 -9.05
N THR A 99 -9.99 -0.26 -10.01
CA THR A 99 -9.89 -1.69 -9.77
C THR A 99 -8.77 -2.28 -10.61
N GLY A 100 -8.14 -3.32 -10.09
CA GLY A 100 -7.07 -4.00 -10.81
C GLY A 100 -6.38 -5.03 -9.94
N GLU A 101 -5.22 -5.46 -10.39
CA GLU A 101 -4.41 -6.44 -9.68
C GLU A 101 -3.02 -5.90 -9.36
N TRP A 102 -2.50 -6.33 -8.22
CA TRP A 102 -1.12 -6.14 -7.81
C TRP A 102 -0.39 -7.48 -7.86
N ARG A 103 0.73 -7.51 -8.53
CA ARG A 103 1.69 -8.61 -8.41
C ARG A 103 2.89 -8.10 -7.62
N ILE A 104 3.13 -8.69 -6.46
CA ILE A 104 4.30 -8.45 -5.64
C ILE A 104 5.37 -9.45 -6.08
N ILE A 105 6.40 -8.96 -6.77
CA ILE A 105 7.49 -9.80 -7.32
C ILE A 105 8.56 -10.04 -6.26
N ALA A 106 8.90 -9.00 -5.49
CA ALA A 106 9.80 -9.08 -4.36
C ALA A 106 9.12 -8.47 -3.14
N HIS A 107 9.51 -8.89 -1.94
CA HIS A 107 8.95 -8.36 -0.69
C HIS A 107 8.90 -6.84 -0.74
N THR A 108 7.71 -6.28 -0.54
CA THR A 108 7.43 -4.86 -0.80
C THR A 108 7.03 -4.15 0.47
N ARG A 109 7.57 -2.96 0.65
CA ARG A 109 7.15 -2.02 1.69
C ARG A 109 6.80 -0.69 1.03
N LYS A 110 5.66 -0.11 1.41
CA LYS A 110 5.22 1.19 0.91
C LYS A 110 4.77 2.10 2.04
N LEU A 111 4.99 3.39 1.84
CA LEU A 111 4.27 4.46 2.53
C LEU A 111 2.99 4.73 1.75
N TYR A 112 1.85 4.77 2.42
CA TYR A 112 0.59 5.06 1.77
C TYR A 112 -0.15 6.22 2.45
N VAL A 113 -0.93 6.93 1.65
CA VAL A 113 -1.92 7.92 2.11
C VAL A 113 -3.26 7.50 1.53
N SER A 114 -4.19 7.14 2.40
CA SER A 114 -5.56 6.76 2.03
C SER A 114 -6.51 7.89 2.35
N VAL A 115 -7.35 8.24 1.38
CA VAL A 115 -8.34 9.31 1.53
C VAL A 115 -9.72 8.73 1.27
N ALA A 116 -10.57 8.72 2.31
CA ALA A 116 -11.92 8.20 2.22
C ALA A 116 -12.79 9.05 1.27
N ALA A 117 -13.72 8.37 0.62
CA ALA A 117 -14.68 9.01 -0.26
C ALA A 117 -15.60 9.97 0.49
#